data_0cadb223c50f73b87eae8aa0286085f0
#
_entry.id   0cadb223c50f73b87eae8aa0286085f0
#
_cell.length_a   1.000
_cell.length_b   1.000
_cell.length_c   1.000
_cell.angle_alpha   90.00
_cell.angle_beta   90.00
_cell.angle_gamma   90.00
#
_symmetry.space_group_name_H-M   'P 1'
#
loop_
_entity.id
_entity.type
_entity.pdbx_description
1 polymer ?
#
loop_
_entity_poly.entity_id
_entity_poly.type
_entity_poly.pdbx_seq_one_letter_code
_entity_poly.pdbx_strand_id
1 'polypeptide(L)'
;MGKAAVMKKCIRVGDVRKDVREIAEFYFDLDNKTNFTTYSVLCSPLIVSDECIGVIHCLNKKTNNKLFEENDRKLLETLSGPAALAINNAKMAKDLVDKNRMQKEIEIVGEIQKTLLSQNKKENFPIAGINIPAKVVSGDFYNFSELGDGKYGFGVADVSGKGIKSSLLMSKASSLYRCLSKTMYSASELLNLLNSEICETAARGMFVTMLIGIYDSKKKELLLANAGHEPPLIFSKDGKFLNYTEAGPPLGIMSKIKYKETILKFSESSLYIFTDGITEIKDADGNMLESDGFKNYIKKYQHTPNYERLNKIVEDIIKSGRIQKDDLTIVVVDGV
;
A
#
# COMPACT_ATOMS: atom_id res chain seq x y z
N MET A 1 5.89 -28.82 32.20
CA MET A 1 6.18 -28.18 30.90
C MET A 1 6.65 -26.72 31.06
N GLY A 2 5.90 -25.81 31.65
CA GLY A 2 6.27 -24.41 31.80
C GLY A 2 7.64 -24.19 32.47
N LYS A 3 7.97 -24.92 33.53
CA LYS A 3 9.27 -24.83 34.22
C LYS A 3 10.43 -25.21 33.27
N ALA A 4 10.30 -26.24 32.43
CA ALA A 4 11.32 -26.64 31.47
C ALA A 4 11.54 -25.54 30.39
N ALA A 5 10.48 -24.90 29.93
CA ALA A 5 10.57 -23.78 28.99
C ALA A 5 11.27 -22.57 29.59
N VAL A 6 10.91 -22.16 30.82
CA VAL A 6 11.46 -20.99 31.49
C VAL A 6 12.94 -21.22 31.88
N MET A 7 13.25 -22.40 32.43
CA MET A 7 14.60 -22.71 32.84
C MET A 7 15.55 -23.13 31.70
N LYS A 8 14.97 -23.35 30.50
CA LYS A 8 15.69 -23.89 29.32
C LYS A 8 16.48 -25.16 29.61
N LYS A 9 15.97 -26.01 30.52
CA LYS A 9 16.62 -27.24 30.94
C LYS A 9 15.67 -28.42 30.88
N CYS A 10 16.23 -29.60 30.61
CA CYS A 10 15.48 -30.85 30.69
C CYS A 10 15.11 -31.14 32.14
N ILE A 11 13.85 -31.46 32.38
CA ILE A 11 13.31 -31.79 33.70
C ILE A 11 12.78 -33.23 33.67
N ARG A 12 13.31 -34.04 34.58
CA ARG A 12 12.89 -35.41 34.83
C ARG A 12 12.20 -35.51 36.19
N VAL A 13 11.01 -36.12 36.19
CA VAL A 13 10.30 -36.44 37.44
C VAL A 13 10.06 -37.93 37.45
N GLY A 14 10.63 -38.61 38.42
CA GLY A 14 10.54 -40.06 38.58
C GLY A 14 9.11 -40.49 38.92
N ASP A 15 8.62 -40.02 40.06
CA ASP A 15 7.20 -40.29 40.49
C ASP A 15 6.56 -38.96 40.84
N VAL A 16 5.55 -38.56 40.04
CA VAL A 16 4.86 -37.25 40.19
C VAL A 16 4.11 -37.13 41.53
N ARG A 17 3.90 -38.24 42.24
CA ARG A 17 3.18 -38.26 43.52
C ARG A 17 4.12 -38.22 44.73
N LYS A 18 5.40 -38.58 44.54
CA LYS A 18 6.41 -38.65 45.60
C LYS A 18 7.41 -37.53 45.51
N ASP A 19 7.79 -37.12 44.31
CA ASP A 19 8.84 -36.13 44.01
C ASP A 19 8.32 -34.68 44.02
N VAL A 20 7.61 -34.30 45.06
CA VAL A 20 7.00 -32.95 45.19
C VAL A 20 8.06 -31.83 45.25
N ARG A 21 9.36 -32.16 45.51
CA ARG A 21 10.42 -31.18 45.70
C ARG A 21 10.96 -30.51 44.44
N GLU A 22 10.82 -31.14 43.30
CA GLU A 22 11.31 -30.60 42.01
C GLU A 22 10.17 -29.97 41.15
N ILE A 23 8.91 -30.17 41.52
CA ILE A 23 7.77 -29.67 40.79
C ILE A 23 6.90 -28.87 41.77
N ALA A 24 6.91 -27.56 41.63
CA ALA A 24 5.80 -26.75 42.10
C ALA A 24 4.60 -27.12 41.24
N GLU A 25 3.59 -27.80 41.82
CA GLU A 25 2.27 -28.08 41.28
C GLU A 25 2.22 -28.92 39.99
N PHE A 26 2.09 -30.25 40.14
CA PHE A 26 1.54 -31.09 39.09
C PHE A 26 0.02 -30.88 39.06
N TYR A 27 -0.51 -30.43 37.93
CA TYR A 27 -1.93 -30.23 37.74
C TYR A 27 -2.63 -31.59 37.50
N PHE A 28 -3.10 -32.23 38.57
CA PHE A 28 -3.87 -33.47 38.52
C PHE A 28 -5.25 -33.33 37.85
N ASP A 29 -5.74 -32.10 37.63
CA ASP A 29 -7.02 -31.85 36.97
C ASP A 29 -7.09 -32.40 35.54
N LEU A 30 -5.96 -32.50 34.85
CA LEU A 30 -5.90 -33.05 33.50
C LEU A 30 -6.03 -34.57 33.52
N ASP A 31 -5.39 -35.23 34.48
CA ASP A 31 -5.53 -36.67 34.68
C ASP A 31 -7.01 -37.05 34.99
N ASN A 32 -7.66 -36.25 35.83
CA ASN A 32 -9.06 -36.45 36.21
C ASN A 32 -10.02 -36.27 35.03
N LYS A 33 -9.75 -35.31 34.14
CA LYS A 33 -10.57 -35.01 32.95
C LYS A 33 -10.37 -36.03 31.81
N THR A 34 -9.19 -36.65 31.74
CA THR A 34 -8.82 -37.53 30.61
C THR A 34 -8.84 -39.01 30.97
N ASN A 35 -9.12 -39.38 32.21
CA ASN A 35 -8.97 -40.74 32.77
C ASN A 35 -7.56 -41.31 32.55
N PHE A 36 -6.56 -40.45 32.44
CA PHE A 36 -5.15 -40.82 32.27
C PHE A 36 -4.42 -40.64 33.57
N THR A 37 -3.68 -41.65 34.03
CA THR A 37 -2.92 -41.56 35.28
C THR A 37 -1.44 -41.32 34.96
N THR A 38 -0.93 -40.14 35.29
CA THR A 38 0.48 -39.80 35.11
C THR A 38 1.28 -40.35 36.31
N TYR A 39 2.32 -41.13 36.02
CA TYR A 39 3.29 -41.64 37.02
C TYR A 39 4.63 -40.92 36.93
N SER A 40 5.17 -40.79 35.72
CA SER A 40 6.46 -40.14 35.48
C SER A 40 6.41 -39.17 34.31
N VAL A 41 7.27 -38.15 34.39
CA VAL A 41 7.31 -37.07 33.40
C VAL A 41 8.76 -36.79 33.02
N LEU A 42 9.00 -36.65 31.72
CA LEU A 42 10.27 -36.16 31.19
C LEU A 42 9.96 -35.05 30.16
N CYS A 43 10.50 -33.85 30.44
CA CYS A 43 10.28 -32.67 29.60
C CYS A 43 11.63 -32.14 29.12
N SER A 44 11.77 -31.92 27.83
CA SER A 44 12.93 -31.22 27.25
C SER A 44 12.51 -30.02 26.44
N PRO A 45 13.09 -28.83 26.66
CA PRO A 45 12.82 -27.66 25.88
C PRO A 45 13.38 -27.81 24.47
N LEU A 46 12.65 -27.28 23.48
CA LEU A 46 13.08 -27.14 22.11
C LEU A 46 13.64 -25.72 21.96
N ILE A 47 14.96 -25.61 21.86
CA ILE A 47 15.67 -24.33 21.86
C ILE A 47 16.28 -24.10 20.49
N VAL A 48 16.02 -22.90 19.91
CA VAL A 48 16.65 -22.39 18.69
C VAL A 48 17.13 -20.97 18.94
N SER A 49 18.39 -20.67 18.65
CA SER A 49 18.97 -19.33 18.86
C SER A 49 18.67 -18.73 20.24
N ASP A 50 18.76 -19.57 21.29
CA ASP A 50 18.47 -19.24 22.69
C ASP A 50 16.98 -18.93 23.01
N GLU A 51 16.06 -19.13 22.06
CA GLU A 51 14.61 -19.07 22.30
C GLU A 51 14.02 -20.47 22.49
N CYS A 52 13.12 -20.62 23.45
CA CYS A 52 12.35 -21.86 23.64
C CYS A 52 11.10 -21.82 22.76
N ILE A 53 11.11 -22.54 21.65
CA ILE A 53 10.00 -22.62 20.68
C ILE A 53 8.93 -23.65 21.07
N GLY A 54 9.20 -24.50 22.05
CA GLY A 54 8.30 -25.53 22.50
C GLY A 54 8.94 -26.46 23.54
N VAL A 55 8.23 -27.50 23.94
CA VAL A 55 8.70 -28.51 24.88
C VAL A 55 8.27 -29.90 24.41
N ILE A 56 9.21 -30.83 24.32
CA ILE A 56 8.88 -32.24 24.19
C ILE A 56 8.47 -32.77 25.58
N HIS A 57 7.31 -33.39 25.64
CA HIS A 57 6.75 -33.92 26.86
C HIS A 57 6.49 -35.42 26.74
N CYS A 58 7.21 -36.22 27.49
CA CYS A 58 7.05 -37.68 27.58
C CYS A 58 6.39 -38.02 28.89
N LEU A 59 5.34 -38.84 28.85
CA LEU A 59 4.61 -39.33 30.02
C LEU A 59 4.71 -40.85 30.11
N ASN A 60 4.90 -41.36 31.33
CA ASN A 60 4.82 -42.78 31.69
C ASN A 60 5.69 -43.66 30.80
N LYS A 61 6.95 -43.88 31.21
CA LYS A 61 7.84 -44.82 30.53
C LYS A 61 7.20 -46.21 30.45
N LYS A 62 7.25 -46.88 29.30
CA LYS A 62 6.71 -48.21 29.07
C LYS A 62 7.68 -49.32 29.52
N THR A 63 8.15 -49.23 30.75
CA THR A 63 8.99 -50.24 31.39
C THR A 63 8.32 -50.76 32.68
N ASN A 64 8.76 -51.88 33.23
CA ASN A 64 8.14 -52.48 34.42
C ASN A 64 8.05 -51.53 35.62
N ASN A 65 9.02 -50.62 35.82
CA ASN A 65 9.02 -49.62 36.87
C ASN A 65 8.30 -48.31 36.50
N LYS A 66 7.92 -48.09 35.21
CA LYS A 66 7.24 -46.90 34.67
C LYS A 66 7.99 -45.57 34.94
N LEU A 67 9.26 -45.61 35.32
CA LEU A 67 10.03 -44.41 35.69
C LEU A 67 11.06 -44.07 34.63
N PHE A 68 11.26 -42.77 34.36
CA PHE A 68 12.34 -42.28 33.52
C PHE A 68 13.65 -42.24 34.32
N GLU A 69 14.72 -42.68 33.66
CA GLU A 69 16.07 -42.72 34.23
C GLU A 69 16.95 -41.60 33.65
N GLU A 70 18.20 -41.48 34.19
CA GLU A 70 19.13 -40.46 33.73
C GLU A 70 19.56 -40.63 32.25
N ASN A 71 19.61 -41.87 31.78
CA ASN A 71 19.88 -42.16 30.38
C ASN A 71 18.76 -41.70 29.45
N ASP A 72 17.50 -41.79 29.90
CA ASP A 72 16.34 -41.27 29.14
C ASP A 72 16.41 -39.74 29.03
N ARG A 73 16.85 -39.07 30.12
CA ARG A 73 17.03 -37.62 30.14
C ARG A 73 18.08 -37.18 29.12
N LYS A 74 19.26 -37.82 29.14
CA LYS A 74 20.34 -37.53 28.21
C LYS A 74 19.95 -37.79 26.76
N LEU A 75 19.23 -38.89 26.50
CA LEU A 75 18.73 -39.23 25.16
C LEU A 75 17.77 -38.15 24.66
N LEU A 76 16.76 -37.77 25.48
CA LEU A 76 15.79 -36.73 25.07
C LEU A 76 16.46 -35.38 24.88
N GLU A 77 17.42 -35.02 25.73
CA GLU A 77 18.22 -33.78 25.60
C GLU A 77 18.98 -33.75 24.25
N THR A 78 19.63 -34.87 23.91
CA THR A 78 20.35 -34.98 22.62
C THR A 78 19.41 -34.87 21.42
N LEU A 79 18.21 -35.42 21.49
CA LEU A 79 17.22 -35.39 20.39
C LEU A 79 16.49 -34.04 20.29
N SER A 80 16.43 -33.28 21.39
CA SER A 80 15.65 -32.04 21.41
C SER A 80 16.22 -30.94 20.54
N GLY A 81 17.55 -30.86 20.41
CA GLY A 81 18.19 -29.86 19.52
C GLY A 81 17.87 -30.07 18.06
N PRO A 82 18.17 -31.24 17.45
CA PRO A 82 17.77 -31.53 16.06
C PRO A 82 16.26 -31.40 15.83
N ALA A 83 15.42 -31.87 16.79
CA ALA A 83 13.98 -31.74 16.68
C ALA A 83 13.51 -30.27 16.67
N ALA A 84 14.10 -29.43 17.53
CA ALA A 84 13.83 -28.01 17.56
C ALA A 84 14.15 -27.34 16.21
N LEU A 85 15.33 -27.65 15.67
CA LEU A 85 15.77 -27.12 14.38
C LEU A 85 14.84 -27.56 13.23
N ALA A 86 14.48 -28.84 13.18
CA ALA A 86 13.57 -29.37 12.17
C ALA A 86 12.19 -28.70 12.22
N ILE A 87 11.62 -28.54 13.40
CA ILE A 87 10.32 -27.87 13.60
C ILE A 87 10.40 -26.39 13.18
N ASN A 88 11.46 -25.70 13.59
CA ASN A 88 11.66 -24.30 13.22
C ASN A 88 11.82 -24.11 11.71
N ASN A 89 12.61 -24.96 11.06
CA ASN A 89 12.77 -24.92 9.60
C ASN A 89 11.47 -25.19 8.88
N ALA A 90 10.68 -26.17 9.32
CA ALA A 90 9.36 -26.44 8.75
C ALA A 90 8.40 -25.26 8.90
N LYS A 91 8.40 -24.58 10.06
CA LYS A 91 7.60 -23.38 10.29
C LYS A 91 8.04 -22.23 9.38
N MET A 92 9.34 -21.96 9.32
CA MET A 92 9.88 -20.90 8.43
C MET A 92 9.57 -21.16 6.95
N ALA A 93 9.69 -22.41 6.51
CA ALA A 93 9.33 -22.79 5.12
C ALA A 93 7.85 -22.53 4.84
N LYS A 94 6.97 -22.87 5.77
CA LYS A 94 5.52 -22.60 5.63
C LYS A 94 5.24 -21.10 5.58
N ASP A 95 5.79 -20.33 6.50
CA ASP A 95 5.62 -18.87 6.56
C ASP A 95 6.10 -18.20 5.26
N LEU A 96 7.21 -18.70 4.68
CA LEU A 96 7.74 -18.21 3.40
C LEU A 96 6.79 -18.53 2.23
N VAL A 97 6.21 -19.73 2.19
CA VAL A 97 5.22 -20.12 1.16
C VAL A 97 3.98 -19.25 1.26
N ASP A 98 3.45 -19.04 2.47
CA ASP A 98 2.26 -18.21 2.68
C ASP A 98 2.53 -16.74 2.30
N LYS A 99 3.71 -16.21 2.66
CA LYS A 99 4.14 -14.86 2.26
C LYS A 99 4.26 -14.71 0.74
N ASN A 100 4.88 -15.67 0.07
CA ASN A 100 5.03 -15.65 -1.40
C ASN A 100 3.68 -15.74 -2.11
N ARG A 101 2.75 -16.54 -1.58
CA ARG A 101 1.38 -16.61 -2.11
C ARG A 101 0.68 -15.26 -2.01
N MET A 102 0.72 -14.65 -0.83
CA MET A 102 0.10 -13.33 -0.59
C MET A 102 0.72 -12.26 -1.49
N GLN A 103 2.05 -12.29 -1.70
CA GLN A 103 2.74 -11.37 -2.59
C GLN A 103 2.22 -11.48 -4.03
N LYS A 104 2.07 -12.70 -4.55
CA LYS A 104 1.52 -12.93 -5.89
C LYS A 104 0.08 -12.46 -6.03
N GLU A 105 -0.75 -12.66 -5.02
CA GLU A 105 -2.13 -12.17 -5.03
C GLU A 105 -2.18 -10.63 -5.12
N ILE A 106 -1.29 -9.93 -4.41
CA ILE A 106 -1.17 -8.47 -4.49
C ILE A 106 -0.65 -8.01 -5.87
N GLU A 107 0.28 -8.74 -6.48
CA GLU A 107 0.79 -8.45 -7.83
C GLU A 107 -0.34 -8.50 -8.88
N ILE A 108 -1.19 -9.52 -8.81
CA ILE A 108 -2.38 -9.63 -9.68
C ILE A 108 -3.32 -8.42 -9.49
N VAL A 109 -3.56 -7.99 -8.25
CA VAL A 109 -4.37 -6.80 -7.97
C VAL A 109 -3.75 -5.55 -8.61
N GLY A 110 -2.43 -5.39 -8.53
CA GLY A 110 -1.71 -4.30 -9.19
C GLY A 110 -1.85 -4.30 -10.71
N GLU A 111 -1.81 -5.47 -11.35
CA GLU A 111 -2.04 -5.60 -12.79
C GLU A 111 -3.48 -5.21 -13.17
N ILE A 112 -4.47 -5.66 -12.40
CA ILE A 112 -5.87 -5.27 -12.61
C ILE A 112 -6.02 -3.76 -12.47
N GLN A 113 -5.40 -3.15 -11.46
CA GLN A 113 -5.44 -1.72 -11.21
C GLN A 113 -4.93 -0.90 -12.40
N LYS A 114 -3.84 -1.33 -13.04
CA LYS A 114 -3.30 -0.68 -14.25
C LYS A 114 -4.33 -0.60 -15.39
N THR A 115 -5.25 -1.54 -15.47
CA THR A 115 -6.32 -1.50 -16.50
C THR A 115 -7.38 -0.43 -16.25
N LEU A 116 -7.45 0.11 -15.01
CA LEU A 116 -8.36 1.19 -14.66
C LEU A 116 -7.84 2.56 -15.10
N LEU A 117 -6.54 2.71 -15.32
CA LEU A 117 -5.93 3.94 -15.79
C LEU A 117 -6.15 4.12 -17.30
N SER A 118 -6.27 5.36 -17.74
CA SER A 118 -6.31 5.67 -19.18
C SER A 118 -4.96 5.35 -19.81
N GLN A 119 -5.00 4.65 -20.94
CA GLN A 119 -3.80 4.45 -21.75
C GLN A 119 -3.52 5.69 -22.59
N ASN A 120 -2.24 6.08 -22.67
CA ASN A 120 -1.84 7.17 -23.54
C ASN A 120 -2.17 6.84 -24.98
N LYS A 121 -2.89 7.75 -25.65
CA LYS A 121 -3.24 7.63 -27.05
C LYS A 121 -2.04 8.03 -27.90
N LYS A 122 -1.96 7.47 -29.12
CA LYS A 122 -0.92 7.80 -30.09
C LYS A 122 -1.10 9.23 -30.60
N GLU A 123 -0.03 9.81 -31.11
CA GLU A 123 0.20 11.13 -31.69
C GLU A 123 -1.01 12.08 -31.83
N ASN A 124 -0.85 13.32 -31.37
CA ASN A 124 -1.83 14.42 -31.42
C ASN A 124 -2.97 14.38 -30.38
N PHE A 125 -2.95 13.50 -29.39
CA PHE A 125 -3.87 13.62 -28.28
C PHE A 125 -3.34 14.65 -27.27
N PRO A 126 -4.14 15.65 -26.85
CA PRO A 126 -3.63 16.77 -26.06
C PRO A 126 -3.28 16.40 -24.63
N ILE A 127 -3.61 15.19 -24.18
CA ILE A 127 -3.43 14.75 -22.80
C ILE A 127 -2.56 13.49 -22.76
N ALA A 128 -1.60 13.48 -21.86
CA ALA A 128 -0.83 12.31 -21.50
C ALA A 128 -0.72 12.17 -19.98
N GLY A 129 -0.60 10.93 -19.49
CA GLY A 129 -0.45 10.65 -18.06
C GLY A 129 0.53 9.52 -17.81
N ILE A 130 1.16 9.56 -16.65
CA ILE A 130 2.03 8.51 -16.13
C ILE A 130 1.74 8.31 -14.65
N ASN A 131 1.70 7.04 -14.22
CA ASN A 131 1.61 6.66 -12.81
C ASN A 131 2.64 5.58 -12.53
N ILE A 132 3.47 5.78 -11.52
CA ILE A 132 4.48 4.84 -11.05
C ILE A 132 4.21 4.55 -9.57
N PRO A 133 3.65 3.40 -9.25
CA PRO A 133 3.38 3.03 -7.87
C PRO A 133 4.68 2.91 -7.04
N ALA A 134 4.65 3.38 -5.79
CA ALA A 134 5.73 3.16 -4.82
C ALA A 134 5.76 1.70 -4.34
N LYS A 135 4.62 1.03 -4.39
CA LYS A 135 4.42 -0.38 -4.05
C LYS A 135 3.78 -1.10 -5.23
N VAL A 136 3.32 -2.31 -5.01
CA VAL A 136 2.64 -3.11 -6.05
C VAL A 136 1.30 -2.51 -6.47
N VAL A 137 0.60 -1.85 -5.54
CA VAL A 137 -0.70 -1.19 -5.77
C VAL A 137 -0.58 0.29 -5.44
N SER A 138 -1.29 1.13 -6.21
CA SER A 138 -1.30 2.59 -6.08
C SER A 138 -2.58 3.10 -5.37
N GLY A 139 -2.44 4.19 -4.61
CA GLY A 139 -3.54 5.03 -4.14
C GLY A 139 -3.96 6.06 -5.20
N ASP A 140 -3.06 6.41 -6.09
CA ASP A 140 -3.26 7.39 -7.15
C ASP A 140 -3.97 6.81 -8.36
N PHE A 141 -4.75 7.66 -9.05
CA PHE A 141 -5.19 7.37 -10.40
C PHE A 141 -5.30 8.64 -11.25
N TYR A 142 -5.26 8.44 -12.56
CA TYR A 142 -5.68 9.41 -13.55
C TYR A 142 -6.56 8.76 -14.60
N ASN A 143 -7.46 9.56 -15.15
CA ASN A 143 -8.25 9.16 -16.30
C ASN A 143 -8.47 10.37 -17.22
N PHE A 144 -8.52 10.13 -18.52
CA PHE A 144 -8.87 11.12 -19.51
C PHE A 144 -9.61 10.50 -20.69
N SER A 145 -10.44 11.28 -21.32
CA SER A 145 -11.24 10.85 -22.47
C SER A 145 -11.59 12.02 -23.38
N GLU A 146 -11.82 11.71 -24.63
CA GLU A 146 -12.46 12.64 -25.57
C GLU A 146 -13.97 12.63 -25.34
N LEU A 147 -14.54 13.82 -25.18
CA LEU A 147 -15.97 14.02 -24.91
C LEU A 147 -16.76 14.40 -26.17
N GLY A 148 -16.10 14.48 -27.34
CA GLY A 148 -16.67 14.97 -28.58
C GLY A 148 -16.51 16.50 -28.72
N ASP A 149 -16.77 16.99 -29.92
CA ASP A 149 -16.70 18.41 -30.27
C ASP A 149 -15.41 19.16 -29.94
N GLY A 150 -14.29 18.45 -29.88
CA GLY A 150 -12.99 19.02 -29.48
C GLY A 150 -12.84 19.27 -27.98
N LYS A 151 -13.66 18.62 -27.17
CA LYS A 151 -13.56 18.65 -25.71
C LYS A 151 -12.88 17.39 -25.17
N TYR A 152 -12.05 17.57 -24.18
CA TYR A 152 -11.26 16.52 -23.53
C TYR A 152 -11.44 16.62 -22.02
N GLY A 153 -11.99 15.58 -21.41
CA GLY A 153 -12.14 15.48 -19.97
C GLY A 153 -10.96 14.75 -19.35
N PHE A 154 -10.54 15.18 -18.17
CA PHE A 154 -9.48 14.53 -17.40
C PHE A 154 -9.70 14.67 -15.89
N GLY A 155 -9.14 13.73 -15.14
CA GLY A 155 -9.14 13.77 -13.67
C GLY A 155 -7.89 13.10 -13.12
N VAL A 156 -7.35 13.66 -12.06
CA VAL A 156 -6.23 13.11 -11.29
C VAL A 156 -6.64 13.08 -9.83
N ALA A 157 -6.32 12.03 -9.14
CA ALA A 157 -6.70 11.86 -7.74
C ALA A 157 -5.64 11.08 -6.97
N ASP A 158 -5.54 11.38 -5.67
CA ASP A 158 -4.78 10.64 -4.68
C ASP A 158 -5.67 10.28 -3.50
N VAL A 159 -5.59 9.04 -3.06
CA VAL A 159 -6.37 8.48 -1.94
C VAL A 159 -5.52 8.41 -0.69
N SER A 160 -6.01 9.01 0.38
CA SER A 160 -5.37 9.01 1.69
C SER A 160 -4.98 7.61 2.17
N GLY A 161 -3.73 7.48 2.66
CA GLY A 161 -3.18 6.21 3.16
C GLY A 161 -2.48 5.39 2.07
N LYS A 162 -1.98 4.20 2.43
CA LYS A 162 -1.15 3.37 1.53
C LYS A 162 -1.57 1.90 1.57
N GLY A 163 -1.36 1.21 0.45
CA GLY A 163 -1.58 -0.23 0.32
C GLY A 163 -3.01 -0.59 -0.07
N ILE A 164 -3.46 -1.79 0.31
CA ILE A 164 -4.71 -2.39 -0.19
C ILE A 164 -5.95 -1.52 0.09
N LYS A 165 -6.02 -0.85 1.25
CA LYS A 165 -7.18 -0.03 1.60
C LYS A 165 -7.33 1.18 0.67
N SER A 166 -6.25 1.93 0.44
CA SER A 166 -6.25 3.06 -0.50
C SER A 166 -6.51 2.60 -1.92
N SER A 167 -5.92 1.48 -2.33
CA SER A 167 -6.10 0.94 -3.68
C SER A 167 -7.54 0.52 -3.99
N LEU A 168 -8.30 0.02 -3.01
CA LEU A 168 -9.71 -0.31 -3.17
C LEU A 168 -10.58 0.96 -3.34
N LEU A 169 -10.34 1.99 -2.51
CA LEU A 169 -11.06 3.25 -2.64
C LEU A 169 -10.70 3.96 -3.96
N MET A 170 -9.42 3.89 -4.37
CA MET A 170 -8.96 4.38 -5.68
C MET A 170 -9.71 3.70 -6.82
N SER A 171 -9.80 2.38 -6.82
CA SER A 171 -10.51 1.62 -7.86
C SER A 171 -11.99 2.01 -7.95
N LYS A 172 -12.64 2.24 -6.80
CA LYS A 172 -14.01 2.74 -6.74
C LYS A 172 -14.10 4.15 -7.33
N ALA A 173 -13.29 5.10 -6.85
CA ALA A 173 -13.31 6.50 -7.30
C ALA A 173 -13.01 6.61 -8.80
N SER A 174 -12.02 5.87 -9.30
CA SER A 174 -11.67 5.81 -10.72
C SER A 174 -12.82 5.27 -11.58
N SER A 175 -13.49 4.20 -11.13
CA SER A 175 -14.62 3.60 -11.85
C SER A 175 -15.83 4.53 -11.89
N LEU A 176 -16.15 5.19 -10.78
CA LEU A 176 -17.22 6.20 -10.72
C LEU A 176 -16.91 7.40 -11.64
N TYR A 177 -15.69 7.93 -11.57
CA TYR A 177 -15.27 9.01 -12.46
C TYR A 177 -15.43 8.61 -13.93
N ARG A 178 -14.92 7.45 -14.35
CA ARG A 178 -15.03 6.95 -15.74
C ARG A 178 -16.47 6.78 -16.22
N CYS A 179 -17.37 6.41 -15.33
CA CYS A 179 -18.79 6.28 -15.67
C CYS A 179 -19.44 7.65 -15.85
N LEU A 180 -19.28 8.53 -14.88
CA LEU A 180 -19.94 9.82 -14.81
C LEU A 180 -19.38 10.84 -15.83
N SER A 181 -18.07 10.85 -16.06
CA SER A 181 -17.41 11.77 -16.98
C SER A 181 -17.83 11.64 -18.43
N LYS A 182 -18.46 10.53 -18.82
CA LYS A 182 -18.99 10.32 -20.18
C LYS A 182 -20.26 11.12 -20.48
N THR A 183 -21.00 11.51 -19.46
CA THR A 183 -22.32 12.14 -19.58
C THR A 183 -22.38 13.52 -18.95
N MET A 184 -21.36 13.91 -18.20
CA MET A 184 -21.33 15.19 -17.48
C MET A 184 -20.25 16.10 -18.04
N TYR A 185 -20.63 17.35 -18.31
CA TYR A 185 -19.76 18.38 -18.91
C TYR A 185 -19.41 19.51 -17.94
N SER A 186 -19.67 19.34 -16.65
CA SER A 186 -19.26 20.26 -15.58
C SER A 186 -18.35 19.55 -14.61
N ALA A 187 -17.13 20.08 -14.41
CA ALA A 187 -16.17 19.52 -13.49
C ALA A 187 -16.62 19.63 -12.02
N SER A 188 -17.30 20.73 -11.68
CA SER A 188 -17.83 20.95 -10.32
C SER A 188 -19.00 20.01 -10.00
N GLU A 189 -19.93 19.79 -10.92
CA GLU A 189 -21.04 18.85 -10.72
C GLU A 189 -20.53 17.42 -10.57
N LEU A 190 -19.52 17.05 -11.35
CA LEU A 190 -18.87 15.73 -11.26
C LEU A 190 -18.21 15.52 -9.89
N LEU A 191 -17.48 16.52 -9.37
CA LEU A 191 -16.93 16.46 -8.03
C LEU A 191 -18.02 16.37 -6.95
N ASN A 192 -19.12 17.09 -7.10
CA ASN A 192 -20.25 17.05 -6.14
C ASN A 192 -20.84 15.63 -6.05
N LEU A 193 -21.07 14.97 -7.19
CA LEU A 193 -21.58 13.60 -7.21
C LEU A 193 -20.59 12.61 -6.65
N LEU A 194 -19.32 12.68 -7.07
CA LEU A 194 -18.27 11.82 -6.54
C LEU A 194 -18.13 11.97 -5.01
N ASN A 195 -18.20 13.21 -4.50
CA ASN A 195 -18.15 13.46 -3.07
C ASN A 195 -19.30 12.80 -2.32
N SER A 196 -20.54 12.92 -2.84
CA SER A 196 -21.70 12.26 -2.22
C SER A 196 -21.49 10.75 -2.09
N GLU A 197 -21.11 10.10 -3.19
CA GLU A 197 -20.89 8.65 -3.27
C GLU A 197 -19.72 8.17 -2.38
N ILE A 198 -18.66 8.98 -2.27
CA ILE A 198 -17.51 8.65 -1.43
C ILE A 198 -17.87 8.84 0.04
N CYS A 199 -18.57 9.93 0.43
CA CYS A 199 -19.01 10.16 1.81
C CYS A 199 -19.90 9.05 2.36
N GLU A 200 -20.74 8.44 1.50
CA GLU A 200 -21.64 7.37 1.92
C GLU A 200 -20.93 6.04 2.17
N THR A 201 -19.81 5.81 1.51
CA THR A 201 -19.25 4.46 1.38
C THR A 201 -17.79 4.32 1.76
N ALA A 202 -17.05 5.42 1.91
CA ALA A 202 -15.65 5.35 2.34
C ALA A 202 -15.53 4.90 3.81
N ALA A 203 -14.49 4.14 4.10
CA ALA A 203 -14.17 3.79 5.48
C ALA A 203 -13.83 5.06 6.27
N ARG A 204 -14.17 5.07 7.58
CA ARG A 204 -13.94 6.24 8.44
C ARG A 204 -12.49 6.72 8.37
N GLY A 205 -12.32 8.02 8.11
CA GLY A 205 -11.02 8.69 8.05
C GLY A 205 -10.30 8.57 6.71
N MET A 206 -10.90 7.93 5.70
CA MET A 206 -10.36 7.93 4.34
C MET A 206 -11.00 9.03 3.51
N PHE A 207 -10.19 9.68 2.69
CA PHE A 207 -10.61 10.74 1.77
C PHE A 207 -9.84 10.64 0.46
N VAL A 208 -10.29 11.40 -0.54
CA VAL A 208 -9.65 11.44 -1.86
C VAL A 208 -9.43 12.90 -2.23
N THR A 209 -8.19 13.28 -2.52
CA THR A 209 -7.93 14.55 -3.21
C THR A 209 -8.16 14.35 -4.70
N MET A 210 -8.81 15.30 -5.37
CA MET A 210 -9.08 15.15 -6.79
C MET A 210 -9.15 16.49 -7.51
N LEU A 211 -8.52 16.56 -8.68
CA LEU A 211 -8.68 17.66 -9.62
C LEU A 211 -9.31 17.12 -10.89
N ILE A 212 -10.38 17.76 -11.35
CA ILE A 212 -11.08 17.45 -12.59
C ILE A 212 -11.00 18.66 -13.52
N GLY A 213 -10.79 18.41 -14.81
CA GLY A 213 -10.81 19.45 -15.81
C GLY A 213 -11.45 19.01 -17.12
N ILE A 214 -11.89 20.01 -17.88
CA ILE A 214 -12.37 19.87 -19.25
C ILE A 214 -11.65 20.91 -20.11
N TYR A 215 -10.91 20.44 -21.09
CA TYR A 215 -10.26 21.29 -22.10
C TYR A 215 -11.14 21.37 -23.35
N ASP A 216 -11.55 22.57 -23.75
CA ASP A 216 -12.24 22.85 -24.99
C ASP A 216 -11.23 23.45 -26.00
N SER A 217 -10.78 22.63 -26.94
CA SER A 217 -9.78 23.03 -27.95
C SER A 217 -10.29 24.06 -28.96
N LYS A 218 -11.62 24.08 -29.21
CA LYS A 218 -12.24 25.07 -30.12
C LYS A 218 -12.31 26.46 -29.50
N LYS A 219 -12.70 26.51 -28.20
CA LYS A 219 -12.80 27.77 -27.45
C LYS A 219 -11.48 28.20 -26.86
N LYS A 220 -10.49 27.31 -26.81
CA LYS A 220 -9.22 27.48 -26.09
C LYS A 220 -9.46 27.85 -24.62
N GLU A 221 -10.33 27.09 -23.99
CA GLU A 221 -10.77 27.27 -22.60
C GLU A 221 -10.52 25.99 -21.81
N LEU A 222 -10.12 26.18 -20.56
CA LEU A 222 -9.89 25.12 -19.58
C LEU A 222 -10.80 25.35 -18.40
N LEU A 223 -11.70 24.41 -18.14
CA LEU A 223 -12.53 24.37 -16.96
C LEU A 223 -11.84 23.48 -15.92
N LEU A 224 -11.68 23.97 -14.69
CA LEU A 224 -11.06 23.23 -13.59
C LEU A 224 -11.93 23.30 -12.35
N ALA A 225 -12.00 22.18 -11.63
CA ALA A 225 -12.54 22.11 -10.27
C ALA A 225 -11.59 21.24 -9.42
N ASN A 226 -11.29 21.68 -8.19
CA ASN A 226 -10.31 21.06 -7.31
C ASN A 226 -10.93 20.72 -5.97
N ALA A 227 -10.82 19.46 -5.57
CA ALA A 227 -11.23 18.91 -4.28
C ALA A 227 -10.00 18.56 -3.43
N GLY A 228 -9.27 19.57 -2.99
CA GLY A 228 -8.12 19.43 -2.08
C GLY A 228 -6.89 18.76 -2.68
N HIS A 229 -6.79 18.67 -4.01
CA HIS A 229 -5.62 18.15 -4.70
C HIS A 229 -4.54 19.22 -4.81
N GLU A 230 -3.28 18.80 -4.96
CA GLU A 230 -2.14 19.69 -5.17
C GLU A 230 -2.43 20.73 -6.26
N PRO A 231 -2.07 22.01 -6.05
CA PRO A 231 -2.27 23.04 -7.06
C PRO A 231 -1.52 22.70 -8.36
N PRO A 232 -2.22 22.67 -9.51
CA PRO A 232 -1.57 22.35 -10.77
C PRO A 232 -0.65 23.48 -11.21
N LEU A 233 0.36 23.14 -12.01
CA LEU A 233 1.25 24.11 -12.62
C LEU A 233 0.80 24.39 -14.07
N ILE A 234 0.51 25.65 -14.38
CA ILE A 234 0.20 26.09 -15.72
C ILE A 234 1.43 26.79 -16.29
N PHE A 235 2.03 26.19 -17.30
CA PHE A 235 3.20 26.73 -17.99
C PHE A 235 2.74 27.38 -19.27
N SER A 236 2.88 28.72 -19.35
CA SER A 236 2.44 29.52 -20.49
C SER A 236 3.48 29.55 -21.61
N LYS A 237 3.05 29.92 -22.83
CA LYS A 237 3.92 30.14 -23.98
C LYS A 237 5.11 31.09 -23.70
N ASP A 238 4.89 32.10 -22.85
CA ASP A 238 5.92 33.07 -22.47
C ASP A 238 6.95 32.52 -21.47
N GLY A 239 6.93 31.22 -21.18
CA GLY A 239 7.85 30.56 -20.25
C GLY A 239 7.61 30.87 -18.79
N LYS A 240 6.42 31.37 -18.43
CA LYS A 240 6.03 31.71 -17.08
C LYS A 240 5.05 30.67 -16.51
N PHE A 241 5.13 30.44 -15.19
CA PHE A 241 4.15 29.68 -14.48
C PHE A 241 3.02 30.59 -13.97
N LEU A 242 1.78 30.19 -14.24
CA LEU A 242 0.60 30.85 -13.73
C LEU A 242 0.10 30.10 -12.48
N ASN A 243 -0.34 30.85 -11.50
CA ASN A 243 -0.86 30.27 -10.27
C ASN A 243 -2.35 29.93 -10.41
N TYR A 244 -2.71 28.72 -9.95
CA TYR A 244 -4.08 28.28 -9.72
C TYR A 244 -4.19 27.84 -8.26
N THR A 245 -5.03 28.51 -7.47
CA THR A 245 -5.12 28.30 -6.02
C THR A 245 -6.52 27.93 -5.55
N GLU A 246 -7.51 27.88 -6.43
CA GLU A 246 -8.88 27.51 -6.08
C GLU A 246 -8.93 26.02 -5.70
N ALA A 247 -9.33 25.73 -4.47
CA ALA A 247 -9.53 24.37 -3.98
C ALA A 247 -10.65 24.33 -2.94
N GLY A 248 -11.45 23.28 -3.00
CA GLY A 248 -12.35 22.85 -1.93
C GLY A 248 -11.69 21.78 -1.06
N PRO A 249 -12.36 21.28 -0.01
CA PRO A 249 -11.86 20.16 0.79
C PRO A 249 -11.84 18.86 -0.01
N PRO A 250 -11.02 17.87 0.38
CA PRO A 250 -11.01 16.55 -0.23
C PRO A 250 -12.38 15.86 -0.21
N LEU A 251 -12.61 14.99 -1.17
CA LEU A 251 -13.80 14.15 -1.26
C LEU A 251 -13.86 13.18 -0.07
N GLY A 252 -15.07 12.97 0.47
CA GLY A 252 -15.27 12.03 1.58
C GLY A 252 -15.16 12.65 2.97
N ILE A 253 -14.79 13.95 3.10
CA ILE A 253 -14.69 14.65 4.40
C ILE A 253 -16.02 15.30 4.78
N MET A 254 -16.66 15.97 3.83
CA MET A 254 -17.88 16.77 4.08
C MET A 254 -18.94 16.48 3.01
N SER A 255 -20.08 15.88 3.40
CA SER A 255 -21.12 15.42 2.47
C SER A 255 -21.89 16.54 1.75
N LYS A 256 -21.98 17.74 2.35
CA LYS A 256 -22.82 18.85 1.82
C LYS A 256 -21.98 20.01 1.28
N ILE A 257 -20.93 19.72 0.55
CA ILE A 257 -20.11 20.75 -0.08
C ILE A 257 -20.50 20.94 -1.54
N LYS A 258 -20.32 22.17 -2.02
CA LYS A 258 -20.40 22.51 -3.44
C LYS A 258 -19.05 22.98 -3.93
N TYR A 259 -18.45 22.25 -4.83
CA TYR A 259 -17.21 22.65 -5.46
C TYR A 259 -17.43 23.76 -6.47
N LYS A 260 -16.46 24.64 -6.60
CA LYS A 260 -16.46 25.72 -7.59
C LYS A 260 -15.72 25.26 -8.85
N GLU A 261 -16.13 25.82 -9.97
CA GLU A 261 -15.49 25.66 -11.27
C GLU A 261 -14.86 26.96 -11.71
N THR A 262 -13.64 26.92 -12.20
CA THR A 262 -12.91 28.06 -12.73
C THR A 262 -12.67 27.88 -14.21
N ILE A 263 -12.94 28.91 -15.00
CA ILE A 263 -12.68 28.92 -16.45
C ILE A 263 -11.43 29.76 -16.70
N LEU A 264 -10.48 29.18 -17.41
CA LEU A 264 -9.22 29.82 -17.77
C LEU A 264 -9.07 29.86 -19.29
N LYS A 265 -8.49 30.93 -19.83
CA LYS A 265 -8.01 30.94 -21.21
C LYS A 265 -6.79 30.03 -21.30
N PHE A 266 -6.78 29.11 -22.25
CA PHE A 266 -5.78 28.06 -22.36
C PHE A 266 -5.39 27.83 -23.82
N SER A 267 -4.43 28.62 -24.30
CA SER A 267 -3.89 28.54 -25.64
C SER A 267 -2.38 28.47 -25.56
N GLU A 268 -1.75 27.59 -26.32
CA GLU A 268 -0.30 27.41 -26.39
C GLU A 268 0.36 27.30 -24.98
N SER A 269 -0.34 26.68 -24.05
CA SER A 269 0.08 26.50 -22.66
C SER A 269 0.02 25.02 -22.30
N SER A 270 0.73 24.61 -21.28
CA SER A 270 0.68 23.24 -20.75
C SER A 270 0.25 23.27 -19.28
N LEU A 271 -0.75 22.45 -18.92
CA LEU A 271 -1.18 22.22 -17.56
C LEU A 271 -0.52 20.93 -17.07
N TYR A 272 0.12 20.97 -15.91
CA TYR A 272 0.67 19.81 -15.21
C TYR A 272 -0.07 19.61 -13.91
N ILE A 273 -0.68 18.44 -13.76
CA ILE A 273 -1.33 17.98 -12.54
C ILE A 273 -0.49 16.84 -12.02
N PHE A 274 -0.20 16.83 -10.74
CA PHE A 274 0.69 15.85 -10.12
C PHE A 274 0.30 15.58 -8.68
N THR A 275 0.69 14.43 -8.16
CA THR A 275 0.50 14.06 -6.77
C THR A 275 1.72 14.43 -5.93
N ASP A 276 1.56 14.50 -4.61
CA ASP A 276 2.59 14.89 -3.65
C ASP A 276 3.87 14.03 -3.75
N GLY A 277 3.75 12.77 -4.21
CA GLY A 277 4.91 11.92 -4.47
C GLY A 277 5.96 12.55 -5.38
N ILE A 278 5.57 13.47 -6.29
CA ILE A 278 6.53 14.20 -7.13
C ILE A 278 7.29 15.26 -6.32
N THR A 279 6.60 16.04 -5.52
CA THR A 279 7.19 17.14 -4.75
C THR A 279 7.91 16.67 -3.50
N GLU A 280 7.45 15.59 -2.89
CA GLU A 280 8.01 15.01 -1.67
C GLU A 280 9.14 14.00 -1.92
N ILE A 281 9.45 13.65 -3.18
CA ILE A 281 10.55 12.73 -3.49
C ILE A 281 11.88 13.30 -3.00
N LYS A 282 12.66 12.51 -2.24
CA LYS A 282 13.86 12.96 -1.52
C LYS A 282 15.14 12.51 -2.21
N ASP A 283 16.13 13.38 -2.22
CA ASP A 283 17.52 13.04 -2.56
C ASP A 283 18.23 12.28 -1.42
N ALA A 284 19.50 11.94 -1.63
CA ALA A 284 20.30 11.21 -0.63
C ALA A 284 20.50 11.99 0.67
N ASP A 285 20.47 13.32 0.63
CA ASP A 285 20.60 14.20 1.77
C ASP A 285 19.26 14.45 2.50
N GLY A 286 18.15 13.92 1.95
CA GLY A 286 16.81 14.04 2.51
C GLY A 286 16.05 15.29 2.07
N ASN A 287 16.55 16.09 1.16
CA ASN A 287 15.87 17.27 0.63
C ASN A 287 14.78 16.88 -0.36
N MET A 288 13.60 17.46 -0.23
CA MET A 288 12.48 17.25 -1.16
C MET A 288 12.74 17.96 -2.48
N LEU A 289 12.14 17.45 -3.56
CA LEU A 289 12.20 18.10 -4.87
C LEU A 289 11.46 19.44 -4.86
N GLU A 290 10.34 19.48 -4.16
CA GLU A 290 9.41 20.59 -4.10
C GLU A 290 8.88 21.04 -5.47
N SER A 291 7.90 21.95 -5.47
CA SER A 291 7.31 22.47 -6.72
C SER A 291 8.31 23.18 -7.60
N ASP A 292 9.29 23.88 -7.03
CA ASP A 292 10.28 24.63 -7.80
C ASP A 292 11.29 23.70 -8.50
N GLY A 293 11.67 22.61 -7.87
CA GLY A 293 12.47 21.56 -8.51
C GLY A 293 11.72 20.94 -9.69
N PHE A 294 10.43 20.66 -9.54
CA PHE A 294 9.60 20.11 -10.61
C PHE A 294 9.44 21.09 -11.79
N LYS A 295 9.25 22.38 -11.53
CA LYS A 295 9.25 23.45 -12.55
C LYS A 295 10.50 23.45 -13.43
N ASN A 296 11.68 23.14 -12.87
CA ASN A 296 12.92 23.06 -13.64
C ASN A 296 12.90 21.92 -14.66
N TYR A 297 12.35 20.76 -14.30
CA TYR A 297 12.17 19.64 -15.24
C TYR A 297 11.16 19.98 -16.34
N ILE A 298 10.05 20.66 -16.00
CA ILE A 298 9.08 21.13 -17.00
C ILE A 298 9.75 22.05 -18.03
N LYS A 299 10.51 23.04 -17.59
CA LYS A 299 11.25 23.94 -18.49
C LYS A 299 12.25 23.20 -19.36
N LYS A 300 12.98 22.24 -18.80
CA LYS A 300 13.99 21.44 -19.50
C LYS A 300 13.39 20.68 -20.69
N TYR A 301 12.19 20.14 -20.54
CA TYR A 301 11.56 19.26 -21.53
C TYR A 301 10.37 19.88 -22.27
N GLN A 302 10.15 21.19 -22.17
CA GLN A 302 8.97 21.90 -22.71
C GLN A 302 8.71 21.67 -24.22
N HIS A 303 9.75 21.42 -25.02
CA HIS A 303 9.66 21.23 -26.48
C HIS A 303 9.50 19.75 -26.87
N THR A 304 9.45 18.84 -25.92
CA THR A 304 9.25 17.42 -26.17
C THR A 304 7.73 17.11 -26.23
N PRO A 305 7.27 16.19 -27.11
CA PRO A 305 5.87 15.75 -27.13
C PRO A 305 5.41 15.26 -25.74
N ASN A 306 4.13 15.46 -25.42
CA ASN A 306 3.61 15.31 -24.06
C ASN A 306 3.96 13.97 -23.37
N TYR A 307 3.69 12.83 -24.02
CA TYR A 307 3.97 11.52 -23.44
C TYR A 307 5.48 11.28 -23.25
N GLU A 308 6.26 11.58 -24.27
CA GLU A 308 7.72 11.45 -24.21
C GLU A 308 8.31 12.39 -23.16
N ARG A 309 7.76 13.59 -23.03
CA ARG A 309 8.11 14.58 -22.01
C ARG A 309 7.94 14.05 -20.61
N LEU A 310 6.79 13.42 -20.31
CA LEU A 310 6.54 12.84 -19.00
C LEU A 310 7.54 11.72 -18.68
N ASN A 311 7.81 10.84 -19.63
CA ASN A 311 8.78 9.76 -19.43
C ASN A 311 10.18 10.32 -19.11
N LYS A 312 10.66 11.32 -19.88
CA LYS A 312 11.96 11.96 -19.65
C LYS A 312 12.03 12.64 -18.27
N ILE A 313 10.99 13.34 -17.88
CA ILE A 313 10.91 13.98 -16.55
C ILE A 313 11.06 12.95 -15.46
N VAL A 314 10.25 11.88 -15.49
CA VAL A 314 10.27 10.85 -14.45
C VAL A 314 11.61 10.08 -14.45
N GLU A 315 12.11 9.71 -15.61
CA GLU A 315 13.43 9.07 -15.73
C GLU A 315 14.54 9.91 -15.11
N ASP A 316 14.57 11.21 -15.36
CA ASP A 316 15.58 12.11 -14.80
C ASP A 316 15.44 12.25 -13.28
N ILE A 317 14.20 12.36 -12.78
CA ILE A 317 13.93 12.41 -11.35
C ILE A 317 14.46 11.14 -10.66
N ILE A 318 14.20 9.96 -11.23
CA ILE A 318 14.68 8.69 -10.68
C ILE A 318 16.20 8.55 -10.82
N LYS A 319 16.77 8.89 -11.99
CA LYS A 319 18.22 8.83 -12.24
C LYS A 319 19.04 9.80 -11.38
N SER A 320 18.41 10.85 -10.84
CA SER A 320 19.07 11.77 -9.91
C SER A 320 19.37 11.17 -8.52
N GLY A 321 19.09 9.87 -8.32
CA GLY A 321 19.33 9.17 -7.05
C GLY A 321 18.28 9.43 -5.98
N ARG A 322 17.14 10.02 -6.35
CA ARG A 322 16.01 10.27 -5.43
C ARG A 322 15.29 8.99 -5.09
N ILE A 323 14.85 8.89 -3.83
CA ILE A 323 14.17 7.70 -3.29
C ILE A 323 12.66 7.92 -3.32
N GLN A 324 11.98 7.12 -4.12
CA GLN A 324 10.52 7.10 -4.18
C GLN A 324 9.94 6.47 -2.90
N LYS A 325 9.08 7.22 -2.20
CA LYS A 325 8.36 6.77 -0.99
C LYS A 325 6.85 6.78 -1.15
N ASP A 326 6.35 7.51 -2.14
CA ASP A 326 4.94 7.58 -2.51
C ASP A 326 4.72 7.36 -4.00
N ASP A 327 3.47 7.18 -4.40
CA ASP A 327 3.09 7.01 -5.79
C ASP A 327 3.42 8.28 -6.58
N LEU A 328 3.99 8.13 -7.78
CA LEU A 328 4.33 9.26 -8.65
C LEU A 328 3.31 9.32 -9.78
N THR A 329 2.46 10.33 -9.75
CA THR A 329 1.48 10.54 -10.82
C THR A 329 1.66 11.92 -11.43
N ILE A 330 1.70 11.99 -12.77
CA ILE A 330 1.74 13.24 -13.51
C ILE A 330 0.79 13.12 -14.70
N VAL A 331 -0.04 14.13 -14.90
CA VAL A 331 -0.82 14.32 -16.12
C VAL A 331 -0.47 15.67 -16.74
N VAL A 332 -0.26 15.69 -18.03
CA VAL A 332 -0.08 16.93 -18.80
C VAL A 332 -1.22 17.10 -19.79
N VAL A 333 -1.72 18.33 -19.89
CA VAL A 333 -2.68 18.78 -20.91
C VAL A 333 -2.03 19.88 -21.69
N ASP A 334 -1.89 19.72 -23.00
CA ASP A 334 -1.34 20.73 -23.88
C ASP A 334 -2.47 21.49 -24.61
N GLY A 335 -2.47 22.81 -24.46
CA GLY A 335 -3.34 23.72 -25.23
C GLY A 335 -2.80 23.94 -26.64
N VAL A 336 -3.63 23.61 -27.60
CA VAL A 336 -3.30 23.76 -29.04
C VAL A 336 -3.66 25.17 -29.53
#